data_93177de96588b9dcb5edcf1d012ea20c
#
_entry.id   93177de96588b9dcb5edcf1d012ea20c
#
_cell.length_a   1.000
_cell.length_b   1.000
_cell.length_c   1.000
_cell.angle_alpha   90.00
_cell.angle_beta   90.00
_cell.angle_gamma   90.00
#
_symmetry.space_group_name_H-M   'P 1'
#
loop_
_entity.id
_entity.type
_entity.pdbx_description
1 polymer ?
#
loop_
_entity_poly.entity_id
_entity_poly.type
_entity_poly.pdbx_seq_one_letter_code
_entity_poly.pdbx_strand_id
1 'polypeptide(L)'
;GNHTGEELRKHIVDLQAQGMKGLILDLRSNPGGSLKESQDISSLFITQDLVVYLKYKNGQETRYNRTLKNLGDFPLIVLVNGGSASASEIVTGALKDYKRATIIGQKTFGKGIVQEVMPLNDGDALKLTIAQYFTPNGNYIHEKGIEPDIKVDMEEVLSIKGYANDSEEAKQNRMKEIGTYLEKEKGKEEADKIIAAGDVQLKRAVEEMEKKIK
;
A
#
# COMPACT_ATOMS: atom_id res chain seq x y z
N GLY A 1 1.76 -11.42 -5.03
CA GLY A 1 2.15 -12.52 -5.93
C GLY A 1 3.35 -12.14 -6.78
N ASN A 2 3.94 -13.09 -7.50
CA ASN A 2 5.14 -12.85 -8.32
C ASN A 2 4.87 -12.14 -9.66
N HIS A 3 3.63 -11.75 -9.94
CA HIS A 3 3.20 -11.10 -11.19
C HIS A 3 2.26 -9.91 -10.95
N THR A 4 2.25 -9.37 -9.75
CA THR A 4 1.30 -8.29 -9.36
C THR A 4 1.52 -7.03 -10.19
N GLY A 5 2.78 -6.68 -10.51
CA GLY A 5 3.10 -5.54 -11.36
C GLY A 5 2.57 -5.68 -12.79
N GLU A 6 2.69 -6.87 -13.37
CA GLU A 6 2.17 -7.16 -14.71
C GLU A 6 0.64 -7.18 -14.74
N GLU A 7 0.01 -7.81 -13.77
CA GLU A 7 -1.45 -7.83 -13.61
C GLU A 7 -2.00 -6.41 -13.44
N LEU A 8 -1.40 -5.61 -12.56
CA LEU A 8 -1.80 -4.23 -12.37
C LEU A 8 -1.65 -3.42 -13.66
N ARG A 9 -0.54 -3.60 -14.38
CA ARG A 9 -0.32 -2.96 -15.68
C ARG A 9 -1.44 -3.29 -16.66
N LYS A 10 -1.81 -4.56 -16.78
CA LYS A 10 -2.90 -5.01 -17.65
C LYS A 10 -4.21 -4.33 -17.28
N HIS A 11 -4.58 -4.35 -16.01
CA HIS A 11 -5.82 -3.73 -15.54
C HIS A 11 -5.85 -2.22 -15.78
N ILE A 12 -4.72 -1.52 -15.58
CA ILE A 12 -4.67 -0.06 -15.86
C ILE A 12 -4.87 0.20 -17.35
N VAL A 13 -4.23 -0.56 -18.23
CA VAL A 13 -4.40 -0.42 -19.69
C VAL A 13 -5.85 -0.67 -20.11
N ASP A 14 -6.50 -1.69 -19.55
CA ASP A 14 -7.89 -2.00 -19.81
C ASP A 14 -8.83 -0.87 -19.32
N LEU A 15 -8.55 -0.29 -18.14
CA LEU A 15 -9.30 0.85 -17.61
C LEU A 15 -9.10 2.12 -18.46
N GLN A 16 -7.88 2.37 -18.95
CA GLN A 16 -7.59 3.48 -19.86
C GLN A 16 -8.38 3.34 -21.15
N ALA A 17 -8.47 2.13 -21.72
CA ALA A 17 -9.28 1.86 -22.93
C ALA A 17 -10.78 2.11 -22.68
N GLN A 18 -11.25 1.96 -21.43
CA GLN A 18 -12.62 2.26 -21.01
C GLN A 18 -12.84 3.74 -20.66
N GLY A 19 -11.83 4.61 -20.83
CA GLY A 19 -11.94 6.04 -20.58
C GLY A 19 -11.69 6.46 -19.12
N MET A 20 -10.88 5.71 -18.38
CA MET A 20 -10.46 6.04 -17.01
C MET A 20 -9.95 7.49 -16.92
N LYS A 21 -10.46 8.27 -15.97
CA LYS A 21 -10.05 9.66 -15.73
C LYS A 21 -9.07 9.80 -14.56
N GLY A 22 -8.98 8.81 -13.67
CA GLY A 22 -8.11 8.78 -12.51
C GLY A 22 -8.11 7.40 -11.87
N LEU A 23 -7.17 7.14 -10.98
CA LEU A 23 -7.00 5.84 -10.33
C LEU A 23 -6.88 5.99 -8.81
N ILE A 24 -7.61 5.16 -8.07
CA ILE A 24 -7.42 4.97 -6.64
C ILE A 24 -6.73 3.61 -6.46
N LEU A 25 -5.49 3.61 -6.00
CA LEU A 25 -4.73 2.41 -5.67
C LEU A 25 -4.87 2.12 -4.17
N ASP A 26 -5.50 1.00 -3.83
CA ASP A 26 -5.73 0.61 -2.44
C ASP A 26 -4.63 -0.35 -1.95
N LEU A 27 -3.78 0.15 -1.07
CA LEU A 27 -2.70 -0.60 -0.41
C LEU A 27 -2.99 -0.85 1.08
N ARG A 28 -4.20 -0.57 1.55
CA ARG A 28 -4.60 -0.84 2.95
C ARG A 28 -4.54 -2.33 3.24
N SER A 29 -4.03 -2.67 4.42
CA SER A 29 -3.84 -4.05 4.91
C SER A 29 -3.04 -4.94 3.94
N ASN A 30 -2.19 -4.32 3.11
CA ASN A 30 -1.28 -5.03 2.22
C ASN A 30 0.11 -5.11 2.87
N PRO A 31 0.55 -6.28 3.36
CA PRO A 31 1.82 -6.44 4.06
C PRO A 31 3.04 -6.35 3.13
N GLY A 32 2.82 -6.11 1.85
CA GLY A 32 3.85 -6.04 0.84
C GLY A 32 4.13 -7.37 0.14
N GLY A 33 5.35 -7.53 -0.31
CA GLY A 33 5.79 -8.70 -1.09
C GLY A 33 7.23 -8.51 -1.55
N SER A 34 7.52 -8.89 -2.79
CA SER A 34 8.88 -8.80 -3.31
C SER A 34 9.29 -7.36 -3.64
N LEU A 35 10.57 -7.06 -3.47
CA LEU A 35 11.16 -5.79 -3.84
C LEU A 35 11.00 -5.53 -5.36
N LYS A 36 11.15 -6.57 -6.17
CA LYS A 36 10.97 -6.47 -7.62
C LYS A 36 9.57 -6.01 -7.99
N GLU A 37 8.53 -6.56 -7.37
CA GLU A 37 7.14 -6.13 -7.61
C GLU A 37 6.93 -4.66 -7.21
N SER A 38 7.55 -4.20 -6.12
CA SER A 38 7.47 -2.78 -5.75
C SER A 38 8.13 -1.86 -6.77
N GLN A 39 9.26 -2.30 -7.40
CA GLN A 39 9.87 -1.58 -8.50
C GLN A 39 8.95 -1.54 -9.73
N ASP A 40 8.40 -2.69 -10.11
CA ASP A 40 7.53 -2.81 -11.28
C ASP A 40 6.27 -1.94 -11.11
N ILE A 41 5.61 -2.01 -9.95
CA ILE A 41 4.41 -1.22 -9.63
C ILE A 41 4.73 0.28 -9.63
N SER A 42 5.79 0.70 -8.93
CA SER A 42 6.18 2.12 -8.89
C SER A 42 6.49 2.65 -10.28
N SER A 43 7.15 1.84 -11.11
CA SER A 43 7.51 2.19 -12.50
C SER A 43 6.32 2.56 -13.37
N LEU A 44 5.14 1.97 -13.10
CA LEU A 44 3.93 2.26 -13.87
C LEU A 44 3.45 3.71 -13.69
N PHE A 45 3.88 4.37 -12.63
CA PHE A 45 3.37 5.69 -12.23
C PHE A 45 4.42 6.81 -12.26
N ILE A 46 5.70 6.51 -12.04
CA ILE A 46 6.78 7.51 -11.95
C ILE A 46 7.55 7.62 -13.28
N THR A 47 8.19 8.77 -13.49
CA THR A 47 9.09 9.03 -14.62
C THR A 47 10.55 9.09 -14.18
N GLN A 48 10.81 9.30 -12.89
CA GLN A 48 12.13 9.33 -12.29
C GLN A 48 12.67 7.89 -12.16
N ASP A 49 13.98 7.72 -12.24
CA ASP A 49 14.57 6.39 -12.28
C ASP A 49 14.58 5.70 -10.91
N LEU A 50 14.94 6.40 -9.84
CA LEU A 50 15.11 5.79 -8.51
C LEU A 50 13.75 5.48 -7.87
N VAL A 51 13.55 4.22 -7.46
CA VAL A 51 12.35 3.77 -6.71
C VAL A 51 12.65 3.72 -5.22
N VAL A 52 13.77 3.11 -4.84
CA VAL A 52 14.18 2.89 -3.46
C VAL A 52 15.68 2.62 -3.43
N TYR A 53 16.34 2.89 -2.33
CA TYR A 53 17.70 2.40 -2.14
C TYR A 53 17.89 1.74 -0.78
N LEU A 54 18.85 0.82 -0.73
CA LEU A 54 19.28 0.13 0.47
C LEU A 54 20.59 0.71 0.99
N LYS A 55 20.69 0.87 2.30
CA LYS A 55 21.98 1.10 2.98
C LYS A 55 22.33 -0.12 3.82
N TYR A 56 23.51 -0.66 3.58
CA TYR A 56 24.09 -1.76 4.33
C TYR A 56 24.90 -1.23 5.51
N LYS A 57 25.14 -2.10 6.51
CA LYS A 57 25.92 -1.75 7.70
C LYS A 57 27.37 -1.33 7.38
N ASN A 58 27.94 -1.80 6.28
CA ASN A 58 29.28 -1.44 5.80
C ASN A 58 29.32 -0.09 5.04
N GLY A 59 28.21 0.63 4.98
CA GLY A 59 28.10 1.91 4.29
C GLY A 59 27.84 1.81 2.78
N GLN A 60 27.79 0.61 2.20
CA GLN A 60 27.42 0.44 0.79
C GLN A 60 25.95 0.78 0.56
N GLU A 61 25.65 1.27 -0.64
CA GLU A 61 24.29 1.54 -1.10
C GLU A 61 23.99 0.72 -2.36
N THR A 62 22.78 0.17 -2.43
CA THR A 62 22.24 -0.42 -3.66
C THR A 62 20.99 0.34 -4.05
N ARG A 63 20.99 0.85 -5.28
CA ARG A 63 19.85 1.62 -5.85
C ARG A 63 19.00 0.73 -6.71
N TYR A 64 17.69 0.81 -6.53
CA TYR A 64 16.70 0.07 -7.30
C TYR A 64 15.93 1.06 -8.14
N ASN A 65 16.20 1.01 -9.43
CA ASN A 65 15.65 1.91 -10.40
C ASN A 65 14.38 1.33 -11.03
N ARG A 66 13.67 2.18 -11.74
CA ARG A 66 12.51 1.84 -12.53
C ARG A 66 12.82 0.73 -13.55
N THR A 67 11.88 -0.19 -13.71
CA THR A 67 12.01 -1.38 -14.59
C THR A 67 11.07 -1.33 -15.79
N LEU A 68 9.94 -0.61 -15.66
CA LEU A 68 8.89 -0.54 -16.67
C LEU A 68 8.66 0.89 -17.14
N LYS A 69 7.99 1.02 -18.27
CA LYS A 69 7.55 2.31 -18.80
C LYS A 69 6.34 2.82 -18.03
N ASN A 70 6.34 4.11 -17.72
CA ASN A 70 5.20 4.81 -17.13
C ASN A 70 3.96 4.74 -18.05
N LEU A 71 2.78 4.60 -17.45
CA LEU A 71 1.49 4.46 -18.15
C LEU A 71 0.74 5.79 -18.38
N GLY A 72 1.33 6.90 -17.97
CA GLY A 72 0.75 8.23 -18.18
C GLY A 72 0.57 9.03 -16.89
N ASP A 73 0.18 10.28 -17.04
CA ASP A 73 0.05 11.25 -15.95
C ASP A 73 -1.42 11.54 -15.62
N PHE A 74 -2.17 10.46 -15.33
CA PHE A 74 -3.53 10.58 -14.83
C PHE A 74 -3.54 10.84 -13.31
N PRO A 75 -4.58 11.48 -12.75
CA PRO A 75 -4.74 11.65 -11.32
C PRO A 75 -4.64 10.33 -10.57
N LEU A 76 -3.81 10.30 -9.52
CA LEU A 76 -3.57 9.10 -8.71
C LEU A 76 -3.74 9.41 -7.22
N ILE A 77 -4.48 8.55 -6.54
CA ILE A 77 -4.62 8.53 -5.08
C ILE A 77 -4.21 7.16 -4.58
N VAL A 78 -3.51 7.11 -3.45
CA VAL A 78 -3.14 5.85 -2.78
C VAL A 78 -3.76 5.81 -1.40
N LEU A 79 -4.50 4.74 -1.09
CA LEU A 79 -5.03 4.47 0.23
C LEU A 79 -4.06 3.61 1.02
N VAL A 80 -3.77 4.00 2.26
CA VAL A 80 -2.86 3.29 3.18
C VAL A 80 -3.41 3.23 4.59
N ASN A 81 -2.98 2.23 5.37
CA ASN A 81 -3.26 2.11 6.80
C ASN A 81 -2.11 1.41 7.55
N GLY A 82 -2.28 1.13 8.83
CA GLY A 82 -1.30 0.43 9.67
C GLY A 82 -0.90 -0.96 9.18
N GLY A 83 -1.72 -1.62 8.36
CA GLY A 83 -1.41 -2.89 7.71
C GLY A 83 -0.62 -2.77 6.39
N SER A 84 -0.41 -1.54 5.88
CA SER A 84 0.44 -1.30 4.70
C SER A 84 1.91 -1.37 5.09
N ALA A 85 2.65 -2.39 4.61
CA ALA A 85 4.01 -2.64 5.07
C ALA A 85 4.99 -3.01 3.94
N SER A 86 6.30 -2.85 4.19
CA SER A 86 7.38 -3.35 3.33
C SER A 86 7.26 -2.86 1.87
N ALA A 87 7.06 -3.74 0.88
CA ALA A 87 6.92 -3.36 -0.54
C ALA A 87 5.81 -2.32 -0.78
N SER A 88 4.71 -2.37 -0.02
CA SER A 88 3.66 -1.34 -0.08
C SER A 88 4.17 0.03 0.37
N GLU A 89 5.08 0.07 1.34
CA GLU A 89 5.71 1.31 1.80
C GLU A 89 6.73 1.84 0.80
N ILE A 90 7.42 0.95 0.08
CA ILE A 90 8.32 1.34 -1.02
C ILE A 90 7.53 2.04 -2.12
N VAL A 91 6.41 1.45 -2.57
CA VAL A 91 5.52 2.07 -3.57
C VAL A 91 4.99 3.41 -3.05
N THR A 92 4.44 3.44 -1.85
CA THR A 92 3.88 4.65 -1.24
C THR A 92 4.94 5.75 -1.11
N GLY A 93 6.14 5.41 -0.63
CA GLY A 93 7.24 6.34 -0.43
C GLY A 93 7.74 6.95 -1.73
N ALA A 94 7.92 6.14 -2.78
CA ALA A 94 8.33 6.63 -4.09
C ALA A 94 7.27 7.58 -4.68
N LEU A 95 6.00 7.21 -4.64
CA LEU A 95 4.90 8.04 -5.17
C LEU A 95 4.73 9.35 -4.37
N LYS A 96 4.91 9.31 -3.05
CA LYS A 96 4.86 10.49 -2.19
C LYS A 96 6.02 11.42 -2.44
N ASP A 97 7.25 10.91 -2.46
CA ASP A 97 8.48 11.71 -2.61
C ASP A 97 8.49 12.45 -3.96
N TYR A 98 8.00 11.83 -5.01
CA TYR A 98 7.86 12.45 -6.33
C TYR A 98 6.56 13.25 -6.52
N LYS A 99 5.74 13.38 -5.46
CA LYS A 99 4.44 14.06 -5.51
C LYS A 99 3.54 13.53 -6.64
N ARG A 100 3.71 12.25 -6.99
CA ARG A 100 2.98 11.61 -8.08
C ARG A 100 1.55 11.23 -7.68
N ALA A 101 1.33 10.94 -6.40
CA ALA A 101 0.03 10.59 -5.85
C ALA A 101 -0.29 11.40 -4.59
N THR A 102 -1.57 11.55 -4.29
CA THR A 102 -2.05 11.99 -2.98
C THR A 102 -2.25 10.75 -2.12
N ILE A 103 -1.59 10.70 -0.96
CA ILE A 103 -1.67 9.57 -0.02
C ILE A 103 -2.76 9.88 1.01
N ILE A 104 -3.75 8.99 1.14
CA ILE A 104 -4.89 9.17 2.05
C ILE A 104 -5.02 7.96 2.98
N GLY A 105 -5.36 8.19 4.22
CA GLY A 105 -5.65 7.14 5.20
C GLY A 105 -4.92 7.33 6.53
N GLN A 106 -4.26 6.31 7.00
CA GLN A 106 -3.53 6.28 8.26
C GLN A 106 -2.06 5.97 8.00
N LYS A 107 -1.21 6.27 8.97
CA LYS A 107 0.22 5.98 8.95
C LYS A 107 0.48 4.50 8.65
N THR A 108 1.46 4.22 7.80
CA THR A 108 1.85 2.84 7.46
C THR A 108 2.63 2.15 8.57
N PHE A 109 2.86 0.86 8.45
CA PHE A 109 3.44 -0.01 9.49
C PHE A 109 4.86 0.40 9.91
N GLY A 110 5.74 0.72 8.96
CA GLY A 110 7.14 1.03 9.24
C GLY A 110 8.08 -0.19 9.18
N LYS A 111 7.93 -1.07 8.19
CA LYS A 111 8.86 -2.17 7.95
C LYS A 111 9.90 -1.80 6.87
N GLY A 112 10.95 -1.12 7.29
CA GLY A 112 11.98 -0.59 6.40
C GLY A 112 13.33 -1.32 6.47
N ILE A 113 13.36 -2.64 6.73
CA ILE A 113 14.57 -3.45 6.82
C ILE A 113 14.55 -4.65 5.88
N VAL A 114 15.76 -5.04 5.42
CA VAL A 114 16.00 -6.30 4.72
C VAL A 114 16.59 -7.30 5.68
N GLN A 115 16.01 -8.48 5.72
CA GLN A 115 16.50 -9.59 6.55
C GLN A 115 16.87 -10.77 5.65
N GLU A 116 18.02 -11.36 5.94
CA GLU A 116 18.49 -12.59 5.31
C GLU A 116 18.37 -13.75 6.31
N VAL A 117 17.94 -14.90 5.82
CA VAL A 117 17.86 -16.14 6.59
C VAL A 117 19.05 -17.02 6.18
N MET A 118 19.98 -17.20 7.09
CA MET A 118 21.18 -18.02 6.90
C MET A 118 20.99 -19.37 7.58
N PRO A 119 20.95 -20.50 6.83
CA PRO A 119 20.85 -21.82 7.44
C PRO A 119 22.15 -22.15 8.21
N LEU A 120 22.02 -22.78 9.36
CA LEU A 120 23.11 -23.31 10.17
C LEU A 120 23.27 -24.83 9.99
N ASN A 121 24.43 -25.35 10.35
CA ASN A 121 24.77 -26.76 10.11
C ASN A 121 23.97 -27.79 10.90
N ASP A 122 23.28 -27.35 11.95
CA ASP A 122 22.46 -28.16 12.87
C ASP A 122 20.96 -28.20 12.52
N GLY A 123 20.58 -27.58 11.37
CA GLY A 123 19.18 -27.47 10.92
C GLY A 123 18.48 -26.20 11.43
N ASP A 124 19.11 -25.43 12.29
CA ASP A 124 18.63 -24.11 12.70
C ASP A 124 18.86 -23.05 11.60
N ALA A 125 18.31 -21.88 11.78
CA ALA A 125 18.51 -20.75 10.86
C ALA A 125 18.68 -19.43 11.62
N LEU A 126 19.62 -18.61 11.20
CA LEU A 126 19.86 -17.28 11.72
C LEU A 126 19.22 -16.23 10.81
N LYS A 127 18.34 -15.41 11.36
CA LYS A 127 17.70 -14.29 10.65
C LYS A 127 18.39 -12.98 11.02
N LEU A 128 19.12 -12.39 10.07
CA LEU A 128 19.90 -11.18 10.27
C LEU A 128 19.33 -10.00 9.47
N THR A 129 19.27 -8.83 10.09
CA THR A 129 19.04 -7.57 9.37
C THR A 129 20.35 -7.14 8.71
N ILE A 130 20.34 -7.09 7.38
CA ILE A 130 21.51 -6.80 6.55
C ILE A 130 21.50 -5.39 5.96
N ALA A 131 20.31 -4.80 5.73
CA ALA A 131 20.17 -3.48 5.13
C ALA A 131 18.89 -2.78 5.58
N GLN A 132 18.82 -1.49 5.30
CA GLN A 132 17.69 -0.61 5.58
C GLN A 132 17.18 0.02 4.29
N TYR A 133 15.85 0.19 4.16
CA TYR A 133 15.21 0.87 3.04
C TYR A 133 15.12 2.38 3.28
N PHE A 134 15.41 3.12 2.21
CA PHE A 134 15.20 4.57 2.14
C PHE A 134 14.41 4.94 0.90
N THR A 135 13.49 5.87 1.04
CA THR A 135 12.74 6.42 -0.09
C THR A 135 13.68 7.25 -0.99
N PRO A 136 13.28 7.61 -2.22
CA PRO A 136 14.13 8.40 -3.12
C PRO A 136 14.69 9.67 -2.50
N ASN A 137 13.92 10.36 -1.65
CA ASN A 137 14.36 11.58 -0.96
C ASN A 137 15.17 11.32 0.34
N GLY A 138 15.50 10.05 0.63
CA GLY A 138 16.31 9.70 1.78
C GLY A 138 15.56 9.50 3.09
N ASN A 139 14.24 9.39 3.05
CA ASN A 139 13.46 9.16 4.25
C ASN A 139 13.59 7.70 4.69
N TYR A 140 13.92 7.49 5.96
CA TYR A 140 14.02 6.19 6.59
C TYR A 140 12.64 5.68 6.99
N ILE A 141 12.26 4.49 6.53
CA ILE A 141 10.91 3.93 6.70
C ILE A 141 10.77 3.14 8.02
N HIS A 142 11.83 2.42 8.45
CA HIS A 142 11.73 1.48 9.58
C HIS A 142 11.34 2.19 10.87
N GLU A 143 10.37 1.61 11.59
CA GLU A 143 9.75 2.11 12.83
C GLU A 143 9.05 3.48 12.70
N LYS A 144 9.27 4.18 11.57
CA LYS A 144 8.65 5.48 11.31
C LYS A 144 7.38 5.40 10.50
N GLY A 145 7.31 4.45 9.55
CA GLY A 145 6.23 4.40 8.57
C GLY A 145 6.19 5.64 7.66
N ILE A 146 5.14 5.70 6.87
CA ILE A 146 4.87 6.82 5.98
C ILE A 146 3.56 7.47 6.42
N GLU A 147 3.62 8.75 6.76
CA GLU A 147 2.44 9.54 7.08
C GLU A 147 1.65 9.84 5.80
N PRO A 148 0.31 9.72 5.79
CA PRO A 148 -0.50 10.15 4.65
C PRO A 148 -0.46 11.69 4.48
N ASP A 149 -0.81 12.17 3.28
CA ASP A 149 -0.99 13.61 3.02
C ASP A 149 -2.33 14.09 3.59
N ILE A 150 -3.34 13.23 3.57
CA ILE A 150 -4.65 13.47 4.16
C ILE A 150 -4.93 12.35 5.15
N LYS A 151 -4.86 12.67 6.43
CA LYS A 151 -5.18 11.70 7.48
C LYS A 151 -6.69 11.52 7.60
N VAL A 152 -7.13 10.27 7.51
CA VAL A 152 -8.50 9.83 7.72
C VAL A 152 -8.47 8.58 8.60
N ASP A 153 -8.87 8.73 9.85
CA ASP A 153 -8.92 7.61 10.79
C ASP A 153 -10.15 6.73 10.47
N MET A 154 -9.93 5.42 10.48
CA MET A 154 -10.97 4.40 10.26
C MET A 154 -10.57 3.13 10.99
N GLU A 155 -11.57 2.37 11.45
CA GLU A 155 -11.31 1.03 11.99
C GLU A 155 -10.73 0.12 10.91
N GLU A 156 -9.59 -0.47 11.17
CA GLU A 156 -8.84 -1.26 10.18
C GLU A 156 -9.69 -2.43 9.63
N VAL A 157 -10.53 -3.02 10.47
CA VAL A 157 -11.43 -4.11 10.09
C VAL A 157 -12.34 -3.75 8.91
N LEU A 158 -12.71 -2.47 8.73
CA LEU A 158 -13.51 -2.00 7.61
C LEU A 158 -12.73 -1.93 6.29
N SER A 159 -11.40 -1.93 6.34
CA SER A 159 -10.56 -1.96 5.14
C SER A 159 -10.33 -3.38 4.60
N ILE A 160 -10.69 -4.39 5.37
CA ILE A 160 -10.55 -5.79 4.97
C ILE A 160 -11.57 -6.08 3.86
N LYS A 161 -11.09 -6.00 2.64
CA LYS A 161 -11.91 -6.33 1.45
C LYS A 161 -11.88 -7.84 1.24
N GLY A 162 -13.01 -8.36 0.80
CA GLY A 162 -13.07 -9.71 0.27
C GLY A 162 -12.39 -9.84 -1.08
N TYR A 163 -12.40 -11.04 -1.60
CA TYR A 163 -11.95 -11.28 -2.96
C TYR A 163 -12.94 -10.70 -3.98
N ALA A 164 -12.43 -10.30 -5.15
CA ALA A 164 -13.26 -9.69 -6.20
C ALA A 164 -14.44 -10.57 -6.63
N ASN A 165 -14.32 -11.88 -6.43
CA ASN A 165 -15.33 -12.89 -6.80
C ASN A 165 -16.17 -13.39 -5.62
N ASP A 166 -16.14 -12.71 -4.47
CA ASP A 166 -16.96 -13.10 -3.33
C ASP A 166 -18.46 -13.00 -3.68
N SER A 167 -19.21 -14.04 -3.33
CA SER A 167 -20.66 -14.03 -3.42
C SER A 167 -21.27 -12.96 -2.49
N GLU A 168 -22.48 -12.52 -2.78
CA GLU A 168 -23.21 -11.60 -1.89
C GLU A 168 -23.39 -12.18 -0.47
N GLU A 169 -23.55 -13.50 -0.37
CA GLU A 169 -23.61 -14.20 0.92
C GLU A 169 -22.27 -14.09 1.68
N ALA A 170 -21.13 -14.27 1.00
CA ALA A 170 -19.81 -14.11 1.61
C ALA A 170 -19.56 -12.67 2.10
N LYS A 171 -20.01 -11.68 1.33
CA LYS A 171 -19.94 -10.26 1.71
C LYS A 171 -20.80 -9.97 2.94
N GLN A 172 -22.04 -10.48 2.98
CA GLN A 172 -22.97 -10.32 4.12
C GLN A 172 -22.41 -10.98 5.38
N ASN A 173 -21.90 -12.21 5.28
CA ASN A 173 -21.27 -12.92 6.40
C ASN A 173 -20.10 -12.16 6.97
N ARG A 174 -19.24 -11.61 6.12
CA ARG A 174 -18.10 -10.77 6.54
C ARG A 174 -18.57 -9.52 7.28
N MET A 175 -19.57 -8.81 6.75
CA MET A 175 -20.13 -7.63 7.44
C MET A 175 -20.73 -7.97 8.79
N LYS A 176 -21.34 -9.14 8.92
CA LYS A 176 -21.88 -9.65 10.20
C LYS A 176 -20.74 -9.97 11.20
N GLU A 177 -19.66 -10.60 10.75
CA GLU A 177 -18.48 -10.85 11.57
C GLU A 177 -17.83 -9.55 12.04
N ILE A 178 -17.66 -8.57 11.14
CA ILE A 178 -17.17 -7.23 11.48
C ILE A 178 -18.06 -6.56 12.52
N GLY A 179 -19.38 -6.63 12.33
CA GLY A 179 -20.35 -6.09 13.29
C GLY A 179 -20.22 -6.71 14.68
N THR A 180 -20.14 -8.05 14.73
CA THR A 180 -19.95 -8.77 15.99
C THR A 180 -18.63 -8.42 16.69
N TYR A 181 -17.55 -8.29 15.93
CA TYR A 181 -16.25 -7.86 16.44
C TYR A 181 -16.31 -6.45 17.04
N LEU A 182 -16.85 -5.49 16.28
CA LEU A 182 -16.96 -4.11 16.72
C LEU A 182 -17.87 -3.96 17.94
N GLU A 183 -19.00 -4.69 17.99
CA GLU A 183 -19.90 -4.66 19.13
C GLU A 183 -19.21 -5.17 20.40
N LYS A 184 -18.40 -6.23 20.29
CA LYS A 184 -17.62 -6.78 21.40
C LYS A 184 -16.55 -5.79 21.91
N GLU A 185 -15.84 -5.12 21.00
CA GLU A 185 -14.71 -4.24 21.34
C GLU A 185 -15.14 -2.84 21.78
N LYS A 186 -16.24 -2.31 21.25
CA LYS A 186 -16.62 -0.91 21.40
C LYS A 186 -18.04 -0.68 21.94
N GLY A 187 -18.83 -1.75 22.06
CA GLY A 187 -20.24 -1.67 22.40
C GLY A 187 -21.13 -1.39 21.18
N LYS A 188 -22.41 -1.71 21.33
CA LYS A 188 -23.38 -1.72 20.22
C LYS A 188 -23.58 -0.36 19.56
N GLU A 189 -23.78 0.69 20.36
CA GLU A 189 -24.04 2.04 19.85
C GLU A 189 -22.90 2.57 18.97
N GLU A 190 -21.65 2.38 19.41
CA GLU A 190 -20.47 2.80 18.67
C GLU A 190 -20.22 1.93 17.44
N ALA A 191 -20.43 0.61 17.55
CA ALA A 191 -20.36 -0.31 16.42
C ALA A 191 -21.36 0.07 15.30
N ASP A 192 -22.59 0.38 15.66
CA ASP A 192 -23.62 0.80 14.71
C ASP A 192 -23.23 2.11 13.98
N LYS A 193 -22.64 3.08 14.69
CA LYS A 193 -22.10 4.32 14.08
C LYS A 193 -20.98 4.05 13.10
N ILE A 194 -20.02 3.20 13.47
CA ILE A 194 -18.87 2.85 12.64
C ILE A 194 -19.33 2.13 11.36
N ILE A 195 -20.23 1.16 11.49
CA ILE A 195 -20.78 0.43 10.34
C ILE A 195 -21.55 1.37 9.42
N ALA A 196 -22.37 2.25 9.96
CA ALA A 196 -23.15 3.23 9.19
C ALA A 196 -22.24 4.23 8.44
N ALA A 197 -21.13 4.64 9.04
CA ALA A 197 -20.13 5.49 8.39
C ALA A 197 -19.46 4.78 7.20
N GLY A 198 -19.23 3.48 7.32
CA GLY A 198 -18.63 2.64 6.29
C GLY A 198 -17.19 3.05 5.95
N ASP A 199 -16.76 2.80 4.70
CA ASP A 199 -15.39 3.11 4.25
C ASP A 199 -15.21 4.63 4.01
N VAL A 200 -14.96 5.37 5.09
CA VAL A 200 -14.76 6.83 5.07
C VAL A 200 -13.47 7.24 4.34
N GLN A 201 -12.46 6.37 4.31
CA GLN A 201 -11.21 6.61 3.59
C GLN A 201 -11.43 6.55 2.08
N LEU A 202 -12.17 5.55 1.59
CA LEU A 202 -12.54 5.46 0.18
C LEU A 202 -13.47 6.61 -0.23
N LYS A 203 -14.45 6.96 0.59
CA LYS A 203 -15.32 8.12 0.35
C LYS A 203 -14.48 9.40 0.17
N ARG A 204 -13.54 9.65 1.07
CA ARG A 204 -12.64 10.79 0.97
C ARG A 204 -11.76 10.75 -0.28
N ALA A 205 -11.26 9.57 -0.66
CA ALA A 205 -10.47 9.43 -1.87
C ALA A 205 -11.28 9.75 -3.14
N VAL A 206 -12.53 9.34 -3.20
CA VAL A 206 -13.43 9.67 -4.32
C VAL A 206 -13.67 11.18 -4.39
N GLU A 207 -13.98 11.85 -3.29
CA GLU A 207 -14.15 13.30 -3.21
C GLU A 207 -12.90 14.07 -3.71
N GLU A 208 -11.71 13.65 -3.28
CA GLU A 208 -10.45 14.25 -3.71
C GLU A 208 -10.15 13.95 -5.19
N MET A 209 -10.51 12.76 -5.68
CA MET A 209 -10.38 12.41 -7.09
C MET A 209 -11.28 13.29 -7.97
N GLU A 210 -12.53 13.48 -7.57
CA GLU A 210 -13.46 14.34 -8.32
C GLU A 210 -12.97 15.78 -8.48
N LYS A 211 -12.23 16.32 -7.49
CA LYS A 211 -11.59 17.64 -7.59
C LYS A 211 -10.45 17.67 -8.59
N LYS A 212 -9.77 16.55 -8.80
CA LYS A 212 -8.60 16.44 -9.69
C LYS A 212 -8.97 16.20 -11.17
N ILE A 213 -10.16 15.65 -11.42
CA ILE A 213 -10.61 15.29 -12.77
C ILE A 213 -11.55 16.33 -13.39
N LYS A 214 -11.97 17.34 -12.62
CA LYS A 214 -12.70 18.53 -13.10
C LYS A 214 -11.76 19.52 -13.74
#